data_d3cad4a46478e6bb54ceef6902756925
#
_entry.id   d3cad4a46478e6bb54ceef6902756925
#
_cell.length_a   1.000
_cell.length_b   1.000
_cell.length_c   1.000
_cell.angle_alpha   90.00
_cell.angle_beta   90.00
_cell.angle_gamma   90.00
#
_symmetry.space_group_name_H-M   'P 1'
#
loop_
_entity.id
_entity.type
_entity.pdbx_description
1 polymer ?
#
loop_
_entity_poly.entity_id
_entity_poly.type
_entity_poly.pdbx_seq_one_letter_code
_entity_poly.pdbx_strand_id
1 'polypeptide(L)'
;MAIDARAADRSGSRPRRDASRPSFARRNRAAAPNTPPDQDAPAALPEPATMRLDGRVALVTGAGSPDGIGYATARRLADLGARVAIVSTTRRIHERAGELGVTGFVADLTDESEVGALADAVAEQLGDVEVLVNNAGLASRASPEVLRPVAQLSYDEWRGEIDRNLTTAFLCSRAFIGGMSERGWGRIVNLAATAGPVNALPTEAAYAAAKAGVVGLTRALAMEAIADGVTVNAVAPGTIYTAASTMAEIKQGLGTPVGRPGTPDEVAAAIAFLCSPAASYITGQMLVVDGGNSVREAQFR
;
A
#
# COMPACT_ATOMS: atom_id res chain seq x y z
N MET A 1 -41.25 -13.47 39.87
CA MET A 1 -41.40 -14.93 39.69
C MET A 1 -40.03 -15.50 39.41
N ALA A 2 -39.59 -16.41 40.25
CA ALA A 2 -38.22 -16.91 40.38
C ALA A 2 -37.76 -17.68 39.17
N ILE A 3 -36.47 -17.50 38.75
CA ILE A 3 -35.78 -18.37 37.83
C ILE A 3 -34.77 -19.16 38.65
N ASP A 4 -35.00 -20.46 38.64
CA ASP A 4 -34.29 -21.45 39.39
C ASP A 4 -32.97 -21.87 38.70
N ALA A 5 -31.90 -21.95 39.47
CA ALA A 5 -30.58 -22.37 39.03
C ALA A 5 -30.43 -23.89 39.21
N ARG A 6 -30.05 -24.62 38.17
CA ARG A 6 -29.50 -25.98 38.30
C ARG A 6 -28.19 -26.14 37.58
N ALA A 7 -27.16 -26.32 38.39
CA ALA A 7 -25.85 -26.78 37.99
C ALA A 7 -25.92 -28.23 37.44
N ALA A 8 -25.18 -28.52 36.36
CA ALA A 8 -24.85 -29.89 35.95
C ALA A 8 -23.37 -29.94 35.60
N ASP A 9 -22.64 -30.57 36.48
CA ASP A 9 -21.28 -31.08 36.32
C ASP A 9 -21.20 -32.07 35.17
N ARG A 10 -20.26 -31.87 34.21
CA ARG A 10 -19.75 -32.91 33.30
C ARG A 10 -18.26 -32.75 33.08
N SER A 11 -17.50 -33.49 33.85
CA SER A 11 -16.13 -33.88 33.56
C SER A 11 -16.03 -34.57 32.19
N GLY A 12 -15.37 -33.95 31.23
CA GLY A 12 -15.07 -34.46 29.89
C GLY A 12 -13.64 -34.11 29.52
N SER A 13 -12.79 -35.13 29.55
CA SER A 13 -11.38 -35.07 29.15
C SER A 13 -11.20 -34.53 27.72
N ARG A 14 -10.47 -33.42 27.57
CA ARG A 14 -10.05 -32.91 26.27
C ARG A 14 -8.80 -33.63 25.77
N PRO A 15 -8.72 -34.03 24.49
CA PRO A 15 -7.50 -34.57 23.92
C PRO A 15 -6.46 -33.44 23.77
N ARG A 16 -5.23 -33.79 24.12
CA ARG A 16 -4.06 -32.91 23.93
C ARG A 16 -3.86 -32.66 22.44
N ARG A 17 -3.93 -31.40 22.04
CA ARG A 17 -3.49 -30.94 20.70
C ARG A 17 -1.96 -30.85 20.69
N ASP A 18 -1.41 -31.62 19.79
CA ASP A 18 0.00 -31.60 19.40
C ASP A 18 0.38 -30.17 18.86
N ALA A 19 1.31 -29.52 19.54
CA ALA A 19 1.73 -28.16 19.24
C ALA A 19 3.09 -28.18 18.55
N SER A 20 3.09 -28.55 17.27
CA SER A 20 4.22 -28.25 16.37
C SER A 20 3.99 -26.89 15.66
N ARG A 21 4.10 -25.81 16.43
CA ARG A 21 4.24 -24.47 15.89
C ARG A 21 5.74 -24.18 15.74
N PRO A 22 6.22 -23.67 14.59
CA PRO A 22 7.56 -23.14 14.53
C PRO A 22 7.64 -21.93 15.46
N SER A 23 8.51 -22.03 16.47
CA SER A 23 8.78 -20.93 17.37
C SER A 23 9.54 -19.86 16.60
N PHE A 24 8.93 -18.67 16.41
CA PHE A 24 9.68 -17.46 16.17
C PHE A 24 10.58 -17.21 17.39
N ALA A 25 11.79 -17.79 17.36
CA ALA A 25 12.81 -17.50 18.34
C ALA A 25 13.19 -16.02 18.16
N ARG A 26 12.67 -15.17 19.05
CA ARG A 26 13.29 -13.87 19.32
C ARG A 26 14.74 -14.16 19.65
N ARG A 27 15.64 -13.90 18.72
CA ARG A 27 17.05 -13.75 19.05
C ARG A 27 17.14 -12.52 19.95
N ASN A 28 17.20 -12.77 21.26
CA ASN A 28 17.72 -11.78 22.21
C ASN A 28 19.14 -11.44 21.73
N ARG A 29 19.29 -10.41 20.90
CA ARG A 29 20.54 -9.69 20.83
C ARG A 29 20.75 -9.16 22.24
N ALA A 30 21.70 -9.74 22.96
CA ALA A 30 22.23 -9.14 24.17
C ALA A 30 22.54 -7.69 23.79
N ALA A 31 21.94 -6.75 24.55
CA ALA A 31 22.24 -5.34 24.40
C ALA A 31 23.76 -5.19 24.54
N ALA A 32 24.42 -4.80 23.47
CA ALA A 32 25.78 -4.33 23.54
C ALA A 32 25.81 -3.19 24.57
N PRO A 33 26.86 -3.05 25.38
CA PRO A 33 26.95 -1.97 26.36
C PRO A 33 26.74 -0.66 25.61
N ASN A 34 25.81 0.14 26.11
CA ASN A 34 25.47 1.47 25.65
C ASN A 34 26.66 2.40 25.82
N THR A 35 27.69 2.24 25.00
CA THR A 35 28.70 3.26 24.81
C THR A 35 28.03 4.29 23.91
N PRO A 36 27.79 5.53 24.37
CA PRO A 36 27.26 6.55 23.49
C PRO A 36 28.22 6.66 22.30
N PRO A 37 27.69 6.76 21.05
CA PRO A 37 28.54 7.01 19.90
C PRO A 37 29.37 8.26 20.19
N ASP A 38 30.64 8.24 19.81
CA ASP A 38 31.56 9.36 19.92
C ASP A 38 30.87 10.59 19.30
N GLN A 39 30.43 11.53 20.17
CA GLN A 39 29.59 12.66 19.76
C GLN A 39 30.39 13.72 19.01
N ASP A 40 31.69 13.54 18.86
CA ASP A 40 32.61 14.54 18.31
C ASP A 40 33.02 14.33 16.84
N ALA A 41 32.65 13.19 16.22
CA ALA A 41 32.85 13.00 14.80
C ALA A 41 31.54 13.36 14.05
N PRO A 42 31.52 14.41 13.20
CA PRO A 42 30.34 14.63 12.37
C PRO A 42 30.13 13.39 11.49
N ALA A 43 28.97 12.75 11.63
CA ALA A 43 28.59 11.69 10.74
C ALA A 43 28.77 12.18 9.29
N ALA A 44 29.49 11.43 8.47
CA ALA A 44 29.64 11.77 7.07
C ALA A 44 28.25 12.03 6.48
N LEU A 45 28.05 13.20 5.88
CA LEU A 45 26.79 13.48 5.21
C LEU A 45 26.58 12.42 4.14
N PRO A 46 25.34 11.90 4.01
CA PRO A 46 25.05 10.92 2.97
C PRO A 46 25.37 11.51 1.58
N GLU A 47 25.81 10.64 0.67
CA GLU A 47 25.98 10.97 -0.76
C GLU A 47 24.78 11.74 -1.30
N PRO A 48 24.97 12.62 -2.31
CA PRO A 48 23.88 13.38 -2.90
C PRO A 48 22.72 12.45 -3.28
N ALA A 49 21.55 12.72 -2.75
CA ALA A 49 20.39 11.88 -2.93
C ALA A 49 19.96 11.84 -4.40
N THR A 50 19.94 10.65 -4.99
CA THR A 50 19.53 10.43 -6.38
C THR A 50 18.07 9.96 -6.47
N MET A 51 17.43 10.29 -7.60
CA MET A 51 16.13 9.71 -7.96
C MET A 51 16.25 8.35 -8.65
N ARG A 52 17.46 7.95 -9.06
CA ARG A 52 17.70 6.70 -9.81
C ARG A 52 17.44 5.46 -8.94
N LEU A 53 16.92 4.44 -9.61
CA LEU A 53 16.61 3.12 -9.04
C LEU A 53 17.33 2.00 -9.81
N ASP A 54 18.50 2.30 -10.36
CA ASP A 54 19.21 1.39 -11.25
C ASP A 54 19.38 -0.01 -10.66
N GLY A 55 18.82 -1.00 -11.37
CA GLY A 55 18.89 -2.41 -11.03
C GLY A 55 17.99 -2.84 -9.86
N ARG A 56 17.34 -1.93 -9.12
CA ARG A 56 16.40 -2.25 -8.05
C ARG A 56 15.18 -2.98 -8.59
N VAL A 57 14.72 -4.00 -7.89
CA VAL A 57 13.49 -4.71 -8.24
C VAL A 57 12.29 -4.02 -7.61
N ALA A 58 11.35 -3.57 -8.45
CA ALA A 58 10.15 -2.89 -8.03
C ALA A 58 8.90 -3.71 -8.38
N LEU A 59 8.00 -3.90 -7.42
CA LEU A 59 6.68 -4.48 -7.64
C LEU A 59 5.60 -3.39 -7.52
N VAL A 60 4.79 -3.24 -8.57
CA VAL A 60 3.64 -2.32 -8.58
C VAL A 60 2.34 -3.12 -8.69
N THR A 61 1.49 -3.03 -7.67
CA THR A 61 0.21 -3.72 -7.66
C THR A 61 -0.89 -2.90 -8.33
N GLY A 62 -1.88 -3.56 -8.95
CA GLY A 62 -3.02 -2.88 -9.57
C GLY A 62 -2.68 -2.10 -10.85
N ALA A 63 -1.74 -2.57 -11.67
CA ALA A 63 -1.28 -1.89 -12.88
C ALA A 63 -1.98 -2.35 -14.18
N GLY A 64 -3.18 -2.92 -14.09
CA GLY A 64 -3.91 -3.51 -15.23
C GLY A 64 -4.59 -2.53 -16.18
N SER A 65 -4.74 -1.25 -15.82
CA SER A 65 -5.32 -0.20 -16.66
C SER A 65 -4.22 0.68 -17.27
N PRO A 66 -4.18 0.92 -18.59
CA PRO A 66 -3.14 1.74 -19.23
C PRO A 66 -3.19 3.21 -18.80
N ASP A 67 -4.37 3.68 -18.37
CA ASP A 67 -4.61 5.05 -17.92
C ASP A 67 -4.68 5.15 -16.39
N GLY A 68 -4.18 4.12 -15.67
CA GLY A 68 -4.22 4.06 -14.22
C GLY A 68 -2.93 4.52 -13.56
N ILE A 69 -3.04 4.90 -12.27
CA ILE A 69 -1.88 5.33 -11.46
C ILE A 69 -0.82 4.22 -11.40
N GLY A 70 -1.22 2.93 -11.24
CA GLY A 70 -0.28 1.81 -11.19
C GLY A 70 0.54 1.66 -12.47
N TYR A 71 -0.09 1.79 -13.64
CA TYR A 71 0.60 1.73 -14.92
C TYR A 71 1.58 2.90 -15.11
N ALA A 72 1.12 4.13 -14.83
CA ALA A 72 1.97 5.32 -14.87
C ALA A 72 3.15 5.22 -13.89
N THR A 73 2.92 4.65 -12.71
CA THR A 73 3.97 4.40 -11.70
C THR A 73 4.99 3.38 -12.22
N ALA A 74 4.53 2.25 -12.77
CA ALA A 74 5.41 1.21 -13.32
C ALA A 74 6.32 1.77 -14.42
N ARG A 75 5.75 2.55 -15.36
CA ARG A 75 6.49 3.25 -16.40
C ARG A 75 7.55 4.18 -15.79
N ARG A 76 7.16 5.00 -14.82
CA ARG A 76 8.06 5.97 -14.18
C ARG A 76 9.22 5.30 -13.44
N LEU A 77 8.96 4.18 -12.74
CA LEU A 77 10.01 3.42 -12.06
C LEU A 77 10.97 2.76 -13.06
N ALA A 78 10.47 2.24 -14.19
CA ALA A 78 11.30 1.70 -15.27
C ALA A 78 12.19 2.79 -15.88
N ASP A 79 11.66 4.00 -16.15
CA ASP A 79 12.44 5.16 -16.63
C ASP A 79 13.56 5.57 -15.66
N LEU A 80 13.37 5.31 -14.36
CA LEU A 80 14.39 5.55 -13.33
C LEU A 80 15.40 4.40 -13.19
N GLY A 81 15.30 3.35 -14.02
CA GLY A 81 16.25 2.24 -14.09
C GLY A 81 15.86 1.02 -13.24
N ALA A 82 14.67 0.99 -12.66
CA ALA A 82 14.20 -0.18 -11.92
C ALA A 82 13.85 -1.36 -12.85
N ARG A 83 14.06 -2.58 -12.37
CA ARG A 83 13.51 -3.80 -12.94
C ARG A 83 12.09 -4.00 -12.39
N VAL A 84 11.08 -3.76 -13.20
CA VAL A 84 9.72 -3.64 -12.71
C VAL A 84 8.91 -4.92 -12.94
N ALA A 85 8.23 -5.36 -11.88
CA ALA A 85 7.12 -6.31 -11.92
C ALA A 85 5.81 -5.55 -11.77
N ILE A 86 4.79 -5.94 -12.53
CA ILE A 86 3.41 -5.44 -12.39
C ILE A 86 2.44 -6.59 -12.17
N VAL A 87 1.42 -6.38 -11.34
CA VAL A 87 0.42 -7.40 -11.04
C VAL A 87 -1.00 -6.87 -11.11
N SER A 88 -1.91 -7.70 -11.61
CA SER A 88 -3.36 -7.49 -11.53
C SER A 88 -4.09 -8.83 -11.52
N THR A 89 -5.40 -8.81 -11.29
CA THR A 89 -6.25 -10.02 -11.25
C THR A 89 -6.58 -10.59 -12.64
N THR A 90 -6.16 -9.97 -13.72
CA THR A 90 -6.52 -10.41 -15.09
C THR A 90 -5.31 -10.56 -16.00
N ARG A 91 -5.41 -11.47 -16.98
CA ARG A 91 -4.36 -11.73 -17.97
C ARG A 91 -3.97 -10.52 -18.84
N ARG A 92 -4.79 -9.47 -18.90
CA ARG A 92 -4.45 -8.19 -19.56
C ARG A 92 -3.16 -7.57 -19.03
N ILE A 93 -2.73 -7.97 -17.84
CA ILE A 93 -1.47 -7.50 -17.26
C ILE A 93 -0.26 -7.84 -18.16
N HIS A 94 -0.30 -8.95 -18.89
CA HIS A 94 0.78 -9.34 -19.80
C HIS A 94 0.89 -8.40 -21.02
N GLU A 95 -0.25 -7.88 -21.53
CA GLU A 95 -0.25 -6.84 -22.56
C GLU A 95 0.37 -5.56 -22.03
N ARG A 96 -0.03 -5.13 -20.81
CA ARG A 96 0.53 -3.95 -20.12
C ARG A 96 2.03 -4.09 -19.87
N ALA A 97 2.46 -5.29 -19.49
CA ALA A 97 3.87 -5.61 -19.29
C ALA A 97 4.66 -5.51 -20.60
N GLY A 98 4.11 -6.05 -21.70
CA GLY A 98 4.72 -5.97 -23.03
C GLY A 98 4.86 -4.53 -23.55
N GLU A 99 3.85 -3.67 -23.30
CA GLU A 99 3.90 -2.24 -23.66
C GLU A 99 5.00 -1.48 -22.94
N LEU A 100 5.27 -1.84 -21.69
CA LEU A 100 6.27 -1.19 -20.83
C LEU A 100 7.66 -1.85 -20.91
N GLY A 101 7.77 -3.04 -21.50
CA GLY A 101 9.01 -3.83 -21.46
C GLY A 101 9.35 -4.34 -20.05
N VAL A 102 8.33 -4.67 -19.23
CA VAL A 102 8.45 -5.13 -17.84
C VAL A 102 7.84 -6.52 -17.67
N THR A 103 7.90 -7.11 -16.47
CA THR A 103 7.34 -8.43 -16.19
C THR A 103 5.94 -8.33 -15.60
N GLY A 104 4.97 -9.11 -16.13
CA GLY A 104 3.57 -9.10 -15.69
C GLY A 104 3.18 -10.39 -14.98
N PHE A 105 2.45 -10.27 -13.85
CA PHE A 105 1.93 -11.38 -13.06
C PHE A 105 0.40 -11.27 -12.88
N VAL A 106 -0.26 -12.42 -12.77
CA VAL A 106 -1.69 -12.49 -12.44
C VAL A 106 -1.81 -13.03 -11.02
N ALA A 107 -2.44 -12.28 -10.12
CA ALA A 107 -2.73 -12.73 -8.76
C ALA A 107 -3.91 -11.97 -8.16
N ASP A 108 -4.70 -12.63 -7.32
CA ASP A 108 -5.66 -12.01 -6.42
C ASP A 108 -4.95 -11.70 -5.09
N LEU A 109 -4.72 -10.41 -4.86
CA LEU A 109 -3.99 -9.96 -3.68
C LEU A 109 -4.82 -9.96 -2.39
N THR A 110 -6.09 -10.35 -2.46
CA THR A 110 -6.92 -10.63 -1.28
C THR A 110 -6.71 -12.05 -0.76
N ASP A 111 -6.08 -12.92 -1.55
CA ASP A 111 -5.73 -14.30 -1.17
C ASP A 111 -4.26 -14.39 -0.72
N GLU A 112 -4.06 -14.80 0.54
CA GLU A 112 -2.72 -14.92 1.13
C GLU A 112 -1.82 -15.91 0.39
N SER A 113 -2.38 -16.99 -0.13
CA SER A 113 -1.62 -18.03 -0.85
C SER A 113 -1.16 -17.54 -2.22
N GLU A 114 -1.99 -16.75 -2.93
CA GLU A 114 -1.63 -16.14 -4.20
C GLU A 114 -0.56 -15.05 -4.03
N VAL A 115 -0.62 -14.28 -2.93
CA VAL A 115 0.44 -13.31 -2.60
C VAL A 115 1.77 -14.03 -2.31
N GLY A 116 1.75 -15.17 -1.62
CA GLY A 116 2.95 -15.99 -1.41
C GLY A 116 3.53 -16.51 -2.73
N ALA A 117 2.70 -17.10 -3.58
CA ALA A 117 3.12 -17.57 -4.90
C ALA A 117 3.64 -16.45 -5.81
N LEU A 118 3.04 -15.25 -5.73
CA LEU A 118 3.54 -14.07 -6.43
C LEU A 118 4.94 -13.68 -5.94
N ALA A 119 5.18 -13.70 -4.64
CA ALA A 119 6.48 -13.34 -4.07
C ALA A 119 7.58 -14.29 -4.58
N ASP A 120 7.31 -15.60 -4.57
CA ASP A 120 8.24 -16.61 -5.08
C ASP A 120 8.51 -16.42 -6.58
N ALA A 121 7.46 -16.19 -7.38
CA ALA A 121 7.57 -16.00 -8.83
C ALA A 121 8.34 -14.72 -9.20
N VAL A 122 8.16 -13.63 -8.45
CA VAL A 122 8.93 -12.39 -8.66
C VAL A 122 10.39 -12.61 -8.29
N ALA A 123 10.66 -13.27 -7.15
CA ALA A 123 12.03 -13.58 -6.71
C ALA A 123 12.78 -14.46 -7.73
N GLU A 124 12.12 -15.45 -8.31
CA GLU A 124 12.70 -16.32 -9.34
C GLU A 124 13.04 -15.57 -10.64
N GLN A 125 12.17 -14.67 -11.11
CA GLN A 125 12.32 -14.02 -12.41
C GLN A 125 13.11 -12.72 -12.35
N LEU A 126 13.00 -11.97 -11.27
CA LEU A 126 13.55 -10.61 -11.14
C LEU A 126 14.49 -10.47 -9.94
N GLY A 127 14.44 -11.37 -8.98
CA GLY A 127 15.14 -11.24 -7.72
C GLY A 127 14.29 -10.59 -6.63
N ASP A 128 14.90 -10.32 -5.50
CA ASP A 128 14.22 -9.80 -4.30
C ASP A 128 13.62 -8.42 -4.53
N VAL A 129 12.36 -8.26 -4.15
CA VAL A 129 11.66 -6.96 -4.22
C VAL A 129 12.27 -5.99 -3.20
N GLU A 130 12.70 -4.84 -3.69
CA GLU A 130 13.28 -3.76 -2.90
C GLU A 130 12.38 -2.52 -2.85
N VAL A 131 11.50 -2.37 -3.87
CA VAL A 131 10.50 -1.32 -3.94
C VAL A 131 9.12 -1.96 -4.09
N LEU A 132 8.21 -1.67 -3.18
CA LEU A 132 6.81 -2.12 -3.24
C LEU A 132 5.88 -0.92 -3.34
N VAL A 133 5.04 -0.90 -4.38
CA VAL A 133 3.96 0.08 -4.50
C VAL A 133 2.62 -0.63 -4.38
N ASN A 134 1.97 -0.49 -3.22
CA ASN A 134 0.64 -1.00 -2.96
C ASN A 134 -0.41 -0.06 -3.55
N ASN A 135 -0.65 -0.18 -4.86
CA ASN A 135 -1.62 0.62 -5.60
C ASN A 135 -2.94 -0.12 -5.84
N ALA A 136 -2.98 -1.46 -5.76
CA ALA A 136 -4.23 -2.21 -5.87
C ALA A 136 -5.25 -1.71 -4.83
N GLY A 137 -6.53 -1.63 -5.24
CA GLY A 137 -7.58 -1.22 -4.30
C GLY A 137 -8.72 -0.40 -4.87
N LEU A 138 -8.71 -0.06 -6.16
CA LEU A 138 -9.86 0.55 -6.80
C LEU A 138 -10.84 -0.50 -7.34
N ALA A 139 -12.11 -0.09 -7.46
CA ALA A 139 -13.14 -0.86 -8.12
C ALA A 139 -12.70 -1.34 -9.51
N SER A 140 -13.09 -2.55 -9.86
CA SER A 140 -12.97 -3.09 -11.21
C SER A 140 -14.36 -3.30 -11.80
N ARG A 141 -14.44 -3.56 -13.11
CA ARG A 141 -15.72 -3.96 -13.73
C ARG A 141 -16.31 -5.23 -13.09
N ALA A 142 -15.46 -6.11 -12.58
CA ALA A 142 -15.87 -7.35 -11.91
C ALA A 142 -16.26 -7.12 -10.43
N SER A 143 -15.78 -6.04 -9.82
CA SER A 143 -16.07 -5.67 -8.45
C SER A 143 -16.24 -4.14 -8.38
N PRO A 144 -17.44 -3.63 -8.69
CA PRO A 144 -17.71 -2.20 -8.71
C PRO A 144 -17.63 -1.61 -7.29
N GLU A 145 -17.40 -0.32 -7.22
CA GLU A 145 -17.43 0.44 -5.98
C GLU A 145 -18.82 0.40 -5.33
N VAL A 146 -18.84 0.24 -4.01
CA VAL A 146 -20.11 0.17 -3.26
C VAL A 146 -20.42 1.54 -2.66
N LEU A 147 -21.30 2.29 -3.33
CA LEU A 147 -21.78 3.60 -2.89
C LEU A 147 -23.14 3.46 -2.18
N ARG A 148 -23.13 3.29 -0.84
CA ARG A 148 -24.35 3.11 -0.04
C ARG A 148 -24.26 3.83 1.30
N PRO A 149 -25.39 4.41 1.80
CA PRO A 149 -25.49 4.85 3.19
C PRO A 149 -25.15 3.67 4.13
N VAL A 150 -24.41 3.95 5.23
CA VAL A 150 -23.95 2.92 6.16
C VAL A 150 -25.07 2.03 6.71
N ALA A 151 -26.29 2.60 6.88
CA ALA A 151 -27.46 1.84 7.33
C ALA A 151 -27.95 0.78 6.32
N GLN A 152 -27.52 0.84 5.07
CA GLN A 152 -27.89 -0.08 3.99
C GLN A 152 -26.71 -0.94 3.53
N LEU A 153 -25.51 -0.66 4.05
CA LEU A 153 -24.29 -1.40 3.70
C LEU A 153 -24.32 -2.78 4.37
N SER A 154 -24.25 -3.85 3.59
CA SER A 154 -24.15 -5.19 4.13
C SER A 154 -22.74 -5.45 4.69
N TYR A 155 -22.64 -6.45 5.59
CA TYR A 155 -21.34 -6.84 6.13
C TYR A 155 -20.38 -7.38 5.06
N ASP A 156 -20.89 -8.10 4.06
CA ASP A 156 -20.05 -8.62 2.96
C ASP A 156 -19.54 -7.51 2.04
N GLU A 157 -20.37 -6.50 1.74
CA GLU A 157 -19.94 -5.31 1.01
C GLU A 157 -18.84 -4.54 1.79
N TRP A 158 -19.04 -4.37 3.11
CA TRP A 158 -18.04 -3.77 3.99
C TRP A 158 -16.73 -4.55 3.95
N ARG A 159 -16.78 -5.87 4.15
CA ARG A 159 -15.59 -6.73 4.11
C ARG A 159 -14.88 -6.66 2.77
N GLY A 160 -15.61 -6.75 1.67
CA GLY A 160 -15.05 -6.67 0.32
C GLY A 160 -14.30 -5.36 0.07
N GLU A 161 -14.80 -4.23 0.58
CA GLU A 161 -14.09 -2.94 0.49
C GLU A 161 -12.82 -2.93 1.35
N ILE A 162 -12.87 -3.43 2.58
CA ILE A 162 -11.70 -3.55 3.46
C ILE A 162 -10.66 -4.47 2.85
N ASP A 163 -11.06 -5.64 2.37
CA ASP A 163 -10.16 -6.64 1.81
C ASP A 163 -9.44 -6.09 0.58
N ARG A 164 -10.15 -5.45 -0.31
CA ARG A 164 -9.63 -4.90 -1.57
C ARG A 164 -8.70 -3.70 -1.36
N ASN A 165 -8.98 -2.83 -0.39
CA ASN A 165 -8.30 -1.55 -0.21
C ASN A 165 -7.27 -1.53 0.94
N LEU A 166 -7.37 -2.41 1.94
CA LEU A 166 -6.50 -2.45 3.10
C LEU A 166 -5.79 -3.80 3.25
N THR A 167 -6.55 -4.91 3.19
CA THR A 167 -5.98 -6.25 3.37
C THR A 167 -4.93 -6.57 2.30
N THR A 168 -5.15 -6.17 1.04
CA THR A 168 -4.17 -6.32 -0.04
C THR A 168 -2.85 -5.62 0.28
N ALA A 169 -2.88 -4.38 0.77
CA ALA A 169 -1.67 -3.64 1.15
C ALA A 169 -0.95 -4.29 2.34
N PHE A 170 -1.70 -4.82 3.30
CA PHE A 170 -1.14 -5.57 4.43
C PHE A 170 -0.46 -6.87 3.96
N LEU A 171 -1.14 -7.69 3.16
CA LEU A 171 -0.61 -8.98 2.71
C LEU A 171 0.66 -8.80 1.87
N CYS A 172 0.66 -7.86 0.92
CA CYS A 172 1.84 -7.56 0.12
C CYS A 172 2.98 -6.99 1.00
N SER A 173 2.70 -6.02 1.88
CA SER A 173 3.75 -5.48 2.75
C SER A 173 4.37 -6.56 3.63
N ARG A 174 3.55 -7.45 4.22
CA ARG A 174 4.01 -8.57 5.04
C ARG A 174 4.90 -9.54 4.26
N ALA A 175 4.59 -9.79 2.99
CA ALA A 175 5.36 -10.71 2.16
C ALA A 175 6.77 -10.21 1.86
N PHE A 176 6.97 -8.89 1.73
CA PHE A 176 8.24 -8.34 1.25
C PHE A 176 9.08 -7.59 2.29
N ILE A 177 8.46 -7.03 3.35
CA ILE A 177 9.15 -6.15 4.30
C ILE A 177 10.29 -6.87 5.05
N GLY A 178 10.11 -8.16 5.40
CA GLY A 178 11.14 -8.93 6.09
C GLY A 178 12.44 -9.05 5.28
N GLY A 179 12.33 -9.40 4.01
CA GLY A 179 13.49 -9.47 3.11
C GLY A 179 14.13 -8.11 2.86
N MET A 180 13.35 -7.01 2.81
CA MET A 180 13.88 -5.64 2.75
C MET A 180 14.69 -5.32 4.00
N SER A 181 14.18 -5.63 5.20
CA SER A 181 14.86 -5.41 6.48
C SER A 181 16.15 -6.22 6.59
N GLU A 182 16.15 -7.48 6.15
CA GLU A 182 17.36 -8.33 6.15
C GLU A 182 18.48 -7.76 5.27
N ARG A 183 18.12 -7.12 4.15
CA ARG A 183 19.07 -6.49 3.21
C ARG A 183 19.47 -5.06 3.60
N GLY A 184 18.84 -4.48 4.62
CA GLY A 184 19.15 -3.14 5.09
C GLY A 184 18.68 -2.02 4.16
N TRP A 185 17.74 -2.32 3.22
CA TRP A 185 17.19 -1.33 2.29
C TRP A 185 15.81 -1.75 1.77
N GLY A 186 14.88 -0.83 1.74
CA GLY A 186 13.56 -1.02 1.16
C GLY A 186 12.75 0.25 1.05
N ARG A 187 11.80 0.27 0.14
CA ARG A 187 10.84 1.37 -0.06
C ARG A 187 9.45 0.81 -0.26
N ILE A 188 8.54 1.16 0.63
CA ILE A 188 7.11 0.80 0.50
C ILE A 188 6.31 2.08 0.36
N VAL A 189 5.51 2.17 -0.70
CA VAL A 189 4.57 3.28 -0.90
C VAL A 189 3.16 2.74 -1.04
N ASN A 190 2.29 3.14 -0.12
CA ASN A 190 0.90 2.73 -0.07
C ASN A 190 -0.01 3.79 -0.70
N LEU A 191 -0.91 3.39 -1.62
CA LEU A 191 -1.94 4.28 -2.15
C LEU A 191 -3.11 4.39 -1.17
N ALA A 192 -3.12 5.49 -0.41
CA ALA A 192 -4.27 5.98 0.32
C ALA A 192 -5.24 6.73 -0.62
N ALA A 193 -6.00 7.66 -0.09
CA ALA A 193 -6.81 8.64 -0.80
C ALA A 193 -6.97 9.87 0.08
N THR A 194 -7.44 10.99 -0.46
CA THR A 194 -7.92 12.09 0.39
C THR A 194 -9.19 11.67 1.14
N ALA A 195 -10.07 10.88 0.51
CA ALA A 195 -11.23 10.31 1.18
C ALA A 195 -10.82 9.33 2.30
N GLY A 196 -11.28 9.59 3.49
CA GLY A 196 -10.98 8.89 4.73
C GLY A 196 -9.95 9.64 5.59
N PRO A 197 -8.68 9.72 5.21
CA PRO A 197 -7.66 10.40 6.03
C PRO A 197 -7.79 11.92 6.12
N VAL A 198 -8.31 12.58 5.08
CA VAL A 198 -8.33 14.05 4.96
C VAL A 198 -9.76 14.60 4.95
N ASN A 199 -10.62 13.98 4.15
CA ASN A 199 -12.03 14.35 4.01
C ASN A 199 -12.90 13.09 3.99
N ALA A 200 -14.22 13.26 3.84
CA ALA A 200 -15.15 12.14 3.72
C ALA A 200 -16.21 12.48 2.65
N LEU A 201 -16.63 11.43 1.94
CA LEU A 201 -17.74 11.51 1.00
C LEU A 201 -18.92 10.70 1.54
N PRO A 202 -20.15 11.19 1.41
CA PRO A 202 -21.33 10.40 1.74
C PRO A 202 -21.34 9.09 0.96
N THR A 203 -21.84 8.02 1.56
CA THR A 203 -21.97 6.68 0.95
C THR A 203 -20.67 5.87 0.77
N GLU A 204 -19.52 6.40 1.15
CA GLU A 204 -18.20 5.76 1.00
C GLU A 204 -17.60 5.30 2.33
N ALA A 205 -18.41 4.94 3.32
CA ALA A 205 -17.94 4.66 4.68
C ALA A 205 -16.89 3.52 4.73
N ALA A 206 -17.06 2.43 3.98
CA ALA A 206 -16.12 1.31 3.96
C ALA A 206 -14.81 1.69 3.26
N TYR A 207 -14.88 2.36 2.12
CA TYR A 207 -13.72 2.87 1.40
C TYR A 207 -12.91 3.85 2.25
N ALA A 208 -13.59 4.85 2.84
CA ALA A 208 -12.96 5.84 3.70
C ALA A 208 -12.26 5.19 4.91
N ALA A 209 -12.91 4.21 5.56
CA ALA A 209 -12.32 3.45 6.66
C ALA A 209 -11.08 2.67 6.21
N ALA A 210 -11.14 1.99 5.05
CA ALA A 210 -10.00 1.26 4.51
C ALA A 210 -8.82 2.19 4.19
N LYS A 211 -9.07 3.33 3.51
CA LYS A 211 -8.01 4.29 3.14
C LYS A 211 -7.42 5.02 4.35
N ALA A 212 -8.20 5.29 5.38
CA ALA A 212 -7.70 5.75 6.67
C ALA A 212 -6.85 4.66 7.36
N GLY A 213 -7.29 3.40 7.28
CA GLY A 213 -6.54 2.23 7.77
C GLY A 213 -5.17 2.06 7.09
N VAL A 214 -5.07 2.32 5.78
CA VAL A 214 -3.80 2.32 5.03
C VAL A 214 -2.80 3.31 5.63
N VAL A 215 -3.24 4.49 6.07
CA VAL A 215 -2.35 5.47 6.71
C VAL A 215 -1.89 4.98 8.08
N GLY A 216 -2.78 4.34 8.86
CA GLY A 216 -2.42 3.69 10.13
C GLY A 216 -1.39 2.58 9.92
N LEU A 217 -1.63 1.68 8.95
CA LEU A 217 -0.69 0.61 8.56
C LEU A 217 0.67 1.19 8.14
N THR A 218 0.67 2.24 7.31
CA THR A 218 1.90 2.93 6.86
C THR A 218 2.76 3.38 8.04
N ARG A 219 2.15 4.01 9.05
CA ARG A 219 2.86 4.50 10.24
C ARG A 219 3.41 3.37 11.10
N ALA A 220 2.64 2.31 11.29
CA ALA A 220 3.07 1.14 12.05
C ALA A 220 4.30 0.48 11.40
N LEU A 221 4.20 0.15 10.10
CA LEU A 221 5.30 -0.47 9.35
C LEU A 221 6.54 0.43 9.27
N ALA A 222 6.35 1.75 9.16
CA ALA A 222 7.46 2.70 9.17
C ALA A 222 8.26 2.63 10.47
N MET A 223 7.60 2.54 11.62
CA MET A 223 8.27 2.44 12.91
C MET A 223 8.92 1.08 13.15
N GLU A 224 8.35 0.02 12.59
CA GLU A 224 8.90 -1.33 12.72
C GLU A 224 10.18 -1.53 11.90
N ALA A 225 10.29 -0.88 10.72
CA ALA A 225 11.31 -1.22 9.73
C ALA A 225 12.37 -0.12 9.49
N ILE A 226 12.22 1.09 10.05
CA ILE A 226 13.16 2.20 9.78
C ILE A 226 14.57 1.91 10.28
N ALA A 227 14.71 1.21 11.40
CA ALA A 227 16.03 0.83 11.94
C ALA A 227 16.81 -0.09 10.99
N ASP A 228 16.11 -0.77 10.09
CA ASP A 228 16.68 -1.67 9.07
C ASP A 228 16.78 -0.98 7.69
N GLY A 229 16.67 0.34 7.63
CA GLY A 229 16.83 1.11 6.37
C GLY A 229 15.63 1.07 5.43
N VAL A 230 14.47 0.59 5.88
CA VAL A 230 13.24 0.54 5.10
C VAL A 230 12.36 1.74 5.41
N THR A 231 11.96 2.50 4.40
CA THR A 231 10.96 3.57 4.56
C THR A 231 9.60 3.12 4.07
N VAL A 232 8.56 3.50 4.79
CA VAL A 232 7.17 3.22 4.43
C VAL A 232 6.37 4.51 4.45
N ASN A 233 5.81 4.90 3.31
CA ASN A 233 5.04 6.13 3.16
C ASN A 233 3.72 5.87 2.44
N ALA A 234 2.82 6.84 2.48
CA ALA A 234 1.58 6.83 1.73
C ALA A 234 1.50 8.02 0.77
N VAL A 235 0.83 7.82 -0.37
CA VAL A 235 0.38 8.90 -1.25
C VAL A 235 -1.15 8.91 -1.21
N ALA A 236 -1.73 10.08 -1.05
CA ALA A 236 -3.18 10.30 -1.00
C ALA A 236 -3.63 11.17 -2.19
N PRO A 237 -4.00 10.57 -3.32
CA PRO A 237 -4.55 11.31 -4.45
C PRO A 237 -5.91 11.92 -4.10
N GLY A 238 -6.17 13.10 -4.69
CA GLY A 238 -7.53 13.62 -4.83
C GLY A 238 -8.21 13.05 -6.06
N THR A 239 -9.02 13.89 -6.76
CA THR A 239 -9.68 13.49 -8.00
C THR A 239 -8.67 13.41 -9.15
N ILE A 240 -8.42 12.20 -9.64
CA ILE A 240 -7.48 11.91 -10.74
C ILE A 240 -8.28 11.47 -11.96
N TYR A 241 -8.01 12.07 -13.11
CA TYR A 241 -8.62 11.68 -14.38
C TYR A 241 -8.04 10.36 -14.89
N THR A 242 -8.91 9.38 -15.08
CA THR A 242 -8.60 8.09 -15.73
C THR A 242 -9.67 7.77 -16.77
N ALA A 243 -9.44 6.79 -17.64
CA ALA A 243 -10.47 6.34 -18.59
C ALA A 243 -11.76 5.80 -17.92
N ALA A 244 -11.69 5.46 -16.64
CA ALA A 244 -12.86 5.03 -15.85
C ALA A 244 -13.59 6.18 -15.16
N SER A 245 -13.06 7.41 -15.24
CA SER A 245 -13.66 8.58 -14.54
C SER A 245 -15.05 8.90 -15.04
N THR A 246 -15.96 9.05 -14.10
CA THR A 246 -17.34 9.49 -14.35
C THR A 246 -17.41 10.99 -14.63
N MET A 247 -18.49 11.45 -15.26
CA MET A 247 -18.73 12.88 -15.46
C MET A 247 -18.84 13.66 -14.13
N ALA A 248 -19.27 13.00 -13.05
CA ALA A 248 -19.33 13.61 -11.72
C ALA A 248 -17.91 13.87 -11.17
N GLU A 249 -16.99 12.89 -11.29
CA GLU A 249 -15.60 13.03 -10.89
C GLU A 249 -14.84 14.06 -11.73
N ILE A 250 -15.07 14.08 -13.05
CA ILE A 250 -14.50 15.14 -13.92
C ILE A 250 -14.95 16.52 -13.45
N LYS A 251 -16.25 16.70 -13.18
CA LYS A 251 -16.81 17.96 -12.67
C LYS A 251 -16.22 18.33 -11.30
N GLN A 252 -16.05 17.35 -10.43
CA GLN A 252 -15.38 17.53 -9.14
C GLN A 252 -13.94 18.00 -9.33
N GLY A 253 -13.19 17.38 -10.26
CA GLY A 253 -11.83 17.77 -10.59
C GLY A 253 -11.73 19.20 -11.14
N LEU A 254 -12.67 19.64 -11.97
CA LEU A 254 -12.75 21.03 -12.46
C LEU A 254 -13.02 22.03 -11.31
N GLY A 255 -13.58 21.57 -10.20
CA GLY A 255 -13.80 22.37 -9.00
C GLY A 255 -12.60 22.48 -8.06
N THR A 256 -11.47 21.84 -8.35
CA THR A 256 -10.26 21.94 -7.53
C THR A 256 -9.61 23.31 -7.65
N PRO A 257 -8.81 23.79 -6.69
CA PRO A 257 -8.10 25.09 -6.80
C PRO A 257 -7.23 25.21 -8.04
N VAL A 258 -6.61 24.09 -8.49
CA VAL A 258 -5.79 24.07 -9.72
C VAL A 258 -6.64 24.12 -10.99
N GLY A 259 -7.98 23.98 -10.90
CA GLY A 259 -8.94 24.12 -12.00
C GLY A 259 -9.07 22.90 -12.92
N ARG A 260 -8.49 21.76 -12.56
CA ARG A 260 -8.59 20.51 -13.31
C ARG A 260 -8.42 19.28 -12.39
N PRO A 261 -8.85 18.10 -12.80
CA PRO A 261 -8.43 16.87 -12.13
C PRO A 261 -6.90 16.66 -12.31
N GLY A 262 -6.30 15.93 -11.38
CA GLY A 262 -4.92 15.46 -11.53
C GLY A 262 -4.80 14.38 -12.61
N THR A 263 -3.57 14.06 -12.98
CA THR A 263 -3.26 12.96 -13.90
C THR A 263 -2.58 11.80 -13.16
N PRO A 264 -2.66 10.57 -13.67
CA PRO A 264 -1.90 9.45 -13.14
C PRO A 264 -0.40 9.71 -13.05
N ASP A 265 0.17 10.44 -14.00
CA ASP A 265 1.58 10.80 -14.02
C ASP A 265 2.00 11.75 -12.91
N GLU A 266 1.13 12.67 -12.50
CA GLU A 266 1.39 13.57 -11.36
C GLU A 266 1.44 12.79 -10.05
N VAL A 267 0.59 11.80 -9.88
CA VAL A 267 0.62 10.89 -8.72
C VAL A 267 1.84 9.97 -8.79
N ALA A 268 2.13 9.39 -9.96
CA ALA A 268 3.29 8.52 -10.18
C ALA A 268 4.62 9.23 -9.90
N ALA A 269 4.72 10.53 -10.19
CA ALA A 269 5.91 11.33 -9.87
C ALA A 269 6.15 11.42 -8.35
N ALA A 270 5.10 11.64 -7.57
CA ALA A 270 5.16 11.66 -6.11
C ALA A 270 5.54 10.28 -5.54
N ILE A 271 4.95 9.19 -6.08
CA ILE A 271 5.28 7.81 -5.70
C ILE A 271 6.74 7.52 -5.99
N ALA A 272 7.22 7.82 -7.20
CA ALA A 272 8.59 7.57 -7.62
C ALA A 272 9.61 8.33 -6.76
N PHE A 273 9.31 9.57 -6.36
CA PHE A 273 10.12 10.31 -5.39
C PHE A 273 10.24 9.54 -4.07
N LEU A 274 9.13 9.10 -3.49
CA LEU A 274 9.13 8.36 -2.23
C LEU A 274 9.80 6.97 -2.34
N CYS A 275 9.82 6.36 -3.52
CA CYS A 275 10.55 5.12 -3.80
C CYS A 275 12.06 5.33 -3.94
N SER A 276 12.54 6.53 -4.17
CA SER A 276 13.93 6.84 -4.50
C SER A 276 14.82 7.01 -3.25
N PRO A 277 16.15 6.90 -3.39
CA PRO A 277 17.10 7.30 -2.35
C PRO A 277 16.95 8.75 -1.90
N ALA A 278 16.45 9.66 -2.76
CA ALA A 278 16.21 11.06 -2.42
C ALA A 278 15.21 11.26 -1.26
N ALA A 279 14.34 10.28 -1.01
CA ALA A 279 13.37 10.29 0.09
C ALA A 279 13.83 9.51 1.32
N SER A 280 15.14 9.20 1.48
CA SER A 280 15.67 8.34 2.54
C SER A 280 15.37 8.81 3.97
N TYR A 281 15.10 10.09 4.17
CA TYR A 281 14.76 10.66 5.48
C TYR A 281 13.25 10.90 5.67
N ILE A 282 12.43 10.36 4.75
CA ILE A 282 10.96 10.49 4.80
C ILE A 282 10.37 9.10 5.06
N THR A 283 9.73 8.91 6.22
CA THR A 283 9.02 7.67 6.56
C THR A 283 7.81 7.96 7.45
N GLY A 284 6.79 7.12 7.38
CA GLY A 284 5.53 7.26 8.13
C GLY A 284 4.65 8.42 7.65
N GLN A 285 4.98 9.06 6.53
CA GLN A 285 4.28 10.26 6.06
C GLN A 285 3.21 9.90 5.03
N MET A 286 2.17 10.74 4.97
CA MET A 286 1.17 10.74 3.91
C MET A 286 1.32 12.01 3.08
N LEU A 287 1.68 11.85 1.81
CA LEU A 287 1.78 12.97 0.85
C LEU A 287 0.46 13.11 0.09
N VAL A 288 -0.21 14.23 0.27
CA VAL A 288 -1.45 14.55 -0.46
C VAL A 288 -1.11 15.12 -1.84
N VAL A 289 -1.78 14.59 -2.89
CA VAL A 289 -1.63 15.00 -4.30
C VAL A 289 -3.02 15.29 -4.87
N ASP A 290 -3.56 16.49 -4.64
CA ASP A 290 -4.96 16.81 -4.88
C ASP A 290 -5.24 18.20 -5.47
N GLY A 291 -4.21 18.88 -5.98
CA GLY A 291 -4.36 20.21 -6.56
C GLY A 291 -4.82 21.29 -5.56
N GLY A 292 -4.54 21.08 -4.27
CA GLY A 292 -4.89 21.99 -3.18
C GLY A 292 -6.32 21.84 -2.66
N ASN A 293 -7.06 20.83 -3.12
CA ASN A 293 -8.47 20.67 -2.75
C ASN A 293 -8.70 20.49 -1.24
N SER A 294 -7.79 19.78 -0.55
CA SER A 294 -7.87 19.50 0.88
C SER A 294 -7.53 20.68 1.80
N VAL A 295 -6.84 21.70 1.29
CA VAL A 295 -6.43 22.89 2.06
C VAL A 295 -7.28 24.13 1.76
N ARG A 296 -8.26 23.98 0.90
CA ARG A 296 -9.18 25.06 0.52
C ARG A 296 -10.25 25.24 1.59
N GLU A 297 -10.42 26.46 2.08
CA GLU A 297 -11.59 26.82 2.87
C GLU A 297 -12.86 26.80 2.01
N ALA A 298 -13.91 26.15 2.49
CA ALA A 298 -15.21 26.15 1.81
C ALA A 298 -15.78 27.57 1.80
N GLN A 299 -15.79 28.21 0.65
CA GLN A 299 -16.54 29.46 0.48
C GLN A 299 -18.00 29.12 0.29
N PHE A 300 -18.82 29.39 1.29
CA PHE A 300 -20.29 29.38 1.14
C PHE A 300 -20.67 30.53 0.20
N ARG A 301 -21.07 30.20 -1.01
CA ARG A 301 -21.71 31.12 -1.94
C ARG A 301 -23.19 30.96 -1.89
#